data_be2d5c6b6b75a6ed41ac7500d34f7f22
#
_entry.id   be2d5c6b6b75a6ed41ac7500d34f7f22
#
_cell.length_a   1.000
_cell.length_b   1.000
_cell.length_c   1.000
_cell.angle_alpha   90.00
_cell.angle_beta   90.00
_cell.angle_gamma   90.00
#
_symmetry.space_group_name_H-M   'P 1'
#
loop_
_entity.id
_entity.type
_entity.pdbx_description
1 polymer ?
#
loop_
_entity_poly.entity_id
_entity_poly.type
_entity_poly.pdbx_seq_one_letter_code
_entity_poly.pdbx_strand_id
1 'polypeptide(L)'
;MAVINTNPNFKRLRRSMMFLNAQKPSLIKDPYVYKPDSIMLDLEDAVAENQKDAARYSLFHALKEIDYHGCERVVRINGLETPHWKEDIRVCVAGGADTIR
;
A
#
# COMPACT_ATOMS: atom_id res chain seq x y z
N MET A 1 8.36 8.61 7.89
CA MET A 1 7.08 8.80 7.16
C MET A 1 7.37 9.22 5.73
N ALA A 2 6.74 8.58 4.78
CA ALA A 2 6.93 8.95 3.39
C ALA A 2 6.23 10.28 3.08
N VAL A 3 6.85 11.08 2.22
CA VAL A 3 6.33 12.38 1.81
C VAL A 3 5.83 12.26 0.36
N ILE A 4 4.59 12.67 0.13
CA ILE A 4 4.03 12.69 -1.21
C ILE A 4 4.70 13.85 -1.98
N ASN A 5 5.30 13.51 -3.11
CA ASN A 5 5.91 14.51 -3.97
C ASN A 5 4.84 15.10 -4.90
N THR A 6 4.57 16.38 -4.75
CA THR A 6 3.57 17.09 -5.56
C THR A 6 4.16 17.86 -6.72
N ASN A 7 5.50 17.79 -6.93
CA ASN A 7 6.15 18.48 -8.04
C ASN A 7 5.69 17.87 -9.38
N PRO A 8 5.07 18.65 -10.28
CA PRO A 8 4.57 18.14 -11.56
C PRO A 8 5.67 17.62 -12.49
N ASN A 9 6.93 18.00 -12.24
CA ASN A 9 8.08 17.53 -13.02
C ASN A 9 8.74 16.28 -12.42
N PHE A 10 8.23 15.79 -11.29
CA PHE A 10 8.79 14.61 -10.66
C PHE A 10 8.55 13.37 -11.51
N LYS A 11 9.61 12.63 -11.80
CA LYS A 11 9.55 11.38 -12.54
C LYS A 11 9.91 10.23 -11.62
N ARG A 12 8.94 9.35 -11.37
CA ARG A 12 9.14 8.20 -10.51
C ARG A 12 9.71 7.03 -11.32
N LEU A 13 10.76 6.42 -10.79
CA LEU A 13 11.31 5.19 -11.37
C LEU A 13 10.50 3.99 -10.88
N ARG A 14 10.10 3.12 -11.79
CA ARG A 14 9.33 1.91 -11.48
C ARG A 14 9.95 0.68 -12.13
N ARG A 15 11.26 0.49 -11.89
CA ARG A 15 12.02 -0.63 -12.44
C ARG A 15 11.68 -1.95 -11.77
N SER A 16 11.28 -1.91 -10.50
CA SER A 16 10.94 -3.10 -9.74
C SER A 16 9.76 -2.80 -8.81
N MET A 17 8.92 -3.82 -8.59
CA MET A 17 7.78 -3.73 -7.69
C MET A 17 7.71 -5.01 -6.86
N MET A 18 7.67 -4.85 -5.54
CA MET A 18 7.57 -5.96 -4.60
C MET A 18 6.14 -6.05 -4.06
N PHE A 19 5.52 -7.22 -4.20
CA PHE A 19 4.17 -7.47 -3.72
C PHE A 19 4.21 -7.92 -2.26
N LEU A 20 3.37 -7.30 -1.41
CA LEU A 20 3.28 -7.61 0.01
C LEU A 20 1.83 -7.79 0.41
N ASN A 21 1.57 -8.83 1.21
CA ASN A 21 0.24 -9.04 1.76
C ASN A 21 0.01 -8.09 2.93
N ALA A 22 -0.96 -7.18 2.81
CA ALA A 22 -1.25 -6.18 3.83
C ALA A 22 -1.68 -6.80 5.18
N GLN A 23 -2.16 -8.04 5.18
CA GLN A 23 -2.57 -8.75 6.39
C GLN A 23 -1.37 -9.24 7.22
N LYS A 24 -0.19 -9.38 6.62
CA LYS A 24 0.99 -9.97 7.29
C LYS A 24 1.99 -8.89 7.67
N PRO A 25 1.93 -8.37 8.91
CA PRO A 25 2.80 -7.26 9.33
C PRO A 25 4.29 -7.57 9.20
N SER A 26 4.68 -8.83 9.39
CA SER A 26 6.09 -9.21 9.27
C SER A 26 6.64 -9.01 7.86
N LEU A 27 5.78 -9.05 6.84
CA LEU A 27 6.19 -8.84 5.46
C LEU A 27 6.20 -7.36 5.06
N ILE A 28 5.36 -6.54 5.68
CA ILE A 28 5.26 -5.12 5.33
C ILE A 28 6.14 -4.22 6.18
N LYS A 29 6.80 -4.77 7.19
CA LYS A 29 7.60 -3.98 8.14
C LYS A 29 8.91 -3.47 7.55
N ASP A 30 9.67 -4.34 6.87
CA ASP A 30 11.01 -4.01 6.39
C ASP A 30 11.24 -4.32 4.91
N PRO A 31 10.29 -4.00 3.99
CA PRO A 31 10.46 -4.35 2.57
C PRO A 31 11.60 -3.57 1.91
N TYR A 32 11.95 -2.41 2.46
CA TYR A 32 13.01 -1.56 1.90
C TYR A 32 14.38 -2.25 1.91
N VAL A 33 14.57 -3.31 2.69
CA VAL A 33 15.82 -4.08 2.71
C VAL A 33 16.19 -4.57 1.32
N TYR A 34 15.19 -4.87 0.48
CA TYR A 34 15.39 -5.33 -0.88
C TYR A 34 15.49 -4.19 -1.89
N LYS A 35 15.31 -2.94 -1.45
CA LYS A 35 15.43 -1.71 -2.25
C LYS A 35 14.62 -1.71 -3.55
N PRO A 36 13.33 -2.09 -3.52
CA PRO A 36 12.49 -1.97 -4.71
C PRO A 36 12.17 -0.51 -4.99
N ASP A 37 11.85 -0.17 -6.24
CA ASP A 37 11.36 1.17 -6.57
C ASP A 37 9.94 1.39 -6.07
N SER A 38 9.13 0.33 -6.08
CA SER A 38 7.73 0.34 -5.63
C SER A 38 7.46 -0.87 -4.77
N ILE A 39 6.57 -0.71 -3.81
CA ILE A 39 5.97 -1.82 -3.08
C ILE A 39 4.47 -1.82 -3.35
N MET A 40 3.88 -3.00 -3.48
CA MET A 40 2.43 -3.13 -3.63
C MET A 40 1.87 -3.82 -2.40
N LEU A 41 1.10 -3.08 -1.63
CA LEU A 41 0.39 -3.60 -0.46
C LEU A 41 -0.97 -4.09 -0.93
N ASP A 42 -1.23 -5.38 -0.76
CA ASP A 42 -2.37 -6.03 -1.37
C ASP A 42 -3.53 -6.20 -0.39
N LEU A 43 -4.69 -5.64 -0.74
CA LEU A 43 -5.94 -5.83 -0.01
C LEU A 43 -6.88 -6.80 -0.72
N GLU A 44 -6.52 -7.29 -1.91
CA GLU A 44 -7.41 -8.10 -2.74
C GLU A 44 -7.14 -9.60 -2.57
N ASP A 45 -6.47 -10.21 -3.55
CA ASP A 45 -6.37 -11.67 -3.62
C ASP A 45 -5.62 -12.31 -2.47
N ALA A 46 -4.63 -11.62 -1.93
CA ALA A 46 -3.82 -12.16 -0.85
C ALA A 46 -4.53 -12.11 0.51
N VAL A 47 -5.70 -11.49 0.60
CA VAL A 47 -6.44 -11.30 1.86
C VAL A 47 -7.77 -12.04 1.82
N ALA A 48 -7.99 -12.92 2.78
CA ALA A 48 -9.25 -13.65 2.90
C ALA A 48 -10.41 -12.71 3.19
N GLU A 49 -11.61 -13.09 2.73
CA GLU A 49 -12.81 -12.25 2.83
C GLU A 49 -13.10 -11.80 4.27
N ASN A 50 -12.96 -12.70 5.23
CA ASN A 50 -13.23 -12.40 6.64
C ASN A 50 -12.10 -11.61 7.32
N GLN A 51 -11.03 -11.31 6.60
CA GLN A 51 -9.88 -10.57 7.13
C GLN A 51 -9.72 -9.18 6.47
N LYS A 52 -10.66 -8.78 5.63
CA LYS A 52 -10.55 -7.51 4.90
C LYS A 52 -10.45 -6.30 5.83
N ASP A 53 -11.24 -6.27 6.91
CA ASP A 53 -11.19 -5.15 7.88
C ASP A 53 -9.85 -5.11 8.62
N ALA A 54 -9.36 -6.26 9.04
CA ALA A 54 -8.07 -6.35 9.73
C ALA A 54 -6.93 -5.91 8.81
N ALA A 55 -7.00 -6.27 7.54
CA ALA A 55 -5.99 -5.88 6.55
C ALA A 55 -5.99 -4.37 6.31
N ARG A 56 -7.17 -3.75 6.24
CA ARG A 56 -7.28 -2.29 6.11
C ARG A 56 -6.68 -1.56 7.31
N TYR A 57 -6.93 -2.07 8.51
CA TYR A 57 -6.39 -1.50 9.73
C TYR A 57 -4.85 -1.57 9.74
N SER A 58 -4.31 -2.74 9.41
CA SER A 58 -2.85 -2.93 9.33
C SER A 58 -2.22 -2.02 8.27
N LEU A 59 -2.87 -1.93 7.11
CA LEU A 59 -2.41 -1.08 6.02
C LEU A 59 -2.36 0.39 6.43
N PHE A 60 -3.42 0.88 7.06
CA PHE A 60 -3.48 2.27 7.49
C PHE A 60 -2.31 2.60 8.41
N HIS A 61 -2.06 1.76 9.41
CA HIS A 61 -0.96 1.97 10.35
C HIS A 61 0.40 1.84 9.67
N ALA A 62 0.56 0.91 8.74
CA ALA A 62 1.80 0.77 7.99
C ALA A 62 2.12 2.02 7.17
N LEU A 63 1.12 2.56 6.48
CA LEU A 63 1.28 3.77 5.68
C LEU A 63 1.64 4.99 6.53
N LYS A 64 1.09 5.06 7.74
CA LYS A 64 1.33 6.18 8.66
C LYS A 64 2.66 6.07 9.40
N GLU A 65 3.07 4.88 9.78
CA GLU A 65 4.13 4.69 10.77
C GLU A 65 5.44 4.15 10.20
N ILE A 66 5.38 3.39 9.10
CA ILE A 66 6.58 2.78 8.53
C ILE A 66 7.20 3.71 7.50
N ASP A 67 8.50 3.95 7.63
CA ASP A 67 9.28 4.66 6.63
C ASP A 67 9.72 3.66 5.56
N TYR A 68 9.19 3.79 4.35
CA TYR A 68 9.55 2.94 3.23
C TYR A 68 10.68 3.54 2.38
N HIS A 69 11.41 4.52 2.90
CA HIS A 69 12.62 5.08 2.32
C HIS A 69 12.45 5.57 0.88
N GLY A 70 11.31 6.22 0.61
CA GLY A 70 11.06 6.80 -0.70
C GLY A 70 10.54 5.84 -1.76
N CYS A 71 10.35 4.55 -1.43
CA CYS A 71 9.66 3.63 -2.33
C CYS A 71 8.25 4.12 -2.61
N GLU A 72 7.79 3.96 -3.84
CA GLU A 72 6.39 4.21 -4.16
C GLU A 72 5.51 3.18 -3.43
N ARG A 73 4.52 3.68 -2.69
CA ARG A 73 3.61 2.82 -1.94
C ARG A 73 2.32 2.67 -2.73
N VAL A 74 2.21 1.57 -3.46
CA VAL A 74 1.04 1.24 -4.26
C VAL A 74 0.13 0.33 -3.44
N VAL A 75 -1.16 0.60 -3.42
CA VAL A 75 -2.13 -0.28 -2.76
C VAL A 75 -3.05 -0.87 -3.83
N ARG A 76 -3.15 -2.20 -3.87
CA ARG A 76 -4.13 -2.88 -4.71
C ARG A 76 -5.41 -3.06 -3.90
N ILE A 77 -6.47 -2.38 -4.33
CA ILE A 77 -7.77 -2.44 -3.67
C ILE A 77 -8.63 -3.57 -4.24
N ASN A 78 -9.72 -3.89 -3.56
CA ASN A 78 -10.69 -4.85 -4.07
C ASN A 78 -11.42 -4.28 -5.28
N GLY A 79 -11.94 -5.18 -6.13
CA GLY A 79 -12.61 -4.78 -7.36
C GLY A 79 -13.89 -3.99 -7.12
N LEU A 80 -14.31 -3.23 -8.13
CA LEU A 80 -15.49 -2.36 -8.05
C LEU A 80 -16.80 -3.15 -7.93
N GLU A 81 -16.77 -4.45 -8.26
CA GLU A 81 -17.91 -5.35 -8.11
C GLU A 81 -18.09 -5.85 -6.67
N THR A 82 -17.13 -5.56 -5.78
CA THR A 82 -17.18 -5.98 -4.37
C THR A 82 -17.71 -4.84 -3.49
N PRO A 83 -18.16 -5.13 -2.26
CA PRO A 83 -18.55 -4.07 -1.32
C PRO A 83 -17.37 -3.38 -0.64
N HIS A 84 -16.13 -3.77 -0.94
CA HIS A 84 -14.96 -3.34 -0.19
C HIS A 84 -14.25 -2.10 -0.73
N TRP A 85 -14.38 -1.81 -2.02
CA TRP A 85 -13.52 -0.83 -2.69
C TRP A 85 -13.65 0.60 -2.12
N LYS A 86 -14.83 1.00 -1.70
CA LYS A 86 -15.04 2.36 -1.15
C LYS A 86 -14.27 2.56 0.15
N GLU A 87 -14.37 1.58 1.05
CA GLU A 87 -13.60 1.63 2.31
C GLU A 87 -12.10 1.52 2.05
N ASP A 88 -11.70 0.71 1.08
CA ASP A 88 -10.30 0.57 0.70
C ASP A 88 -9.73 1.92 0.26
N ILE A 89 -10.44 2.63 -0.62
CA ILE A 89 -10.00 3.95 -1.08
C ILE A 89 -9.94 4.93 0.08
N ARG A 90 -10.95 4.95 0.94
CA ARG A 90 -10.98 5.85 2.08
C ARG A 90 -9.76 5.65 2.98
N VAL A 91 -9.43 4.41 3.27
CA VAL A 91 -8.28 4.06 4.11
C VAL A 91 -6.96 4.43 3.42
N CYS A 92 -6.85 4.17 2.12
CA CYS A 92 -5.63 4.51 1.37
C CYS A 92 -5.38 6.02 1.36
N VAL A 93 -6.40 6.81 1.11
CA VAL A 93 -6.28 8.28 1.09
C VAL A 93 -5.92 8.79 2.49
N ALA A 94 -6.60 8.31 3.52
CA ALA A 94 -6.33 8.71 4.90
C ALA A 94 -4.90 8.31 5.34
N GLY A 95 -4.40 7.17 4.87
CA GLY A 95 -3.06 6.69 5.16
C GLY A 95 -1.96 7.38 4.36
N GLY A 96 -2.31 8.03 3.27
CA GLY A 96 -1.35 8.72 2.42
C GLY A 96 -0.64 7.83 1.41
N ALA A 97 -1.32 6.81 0.86
CA ALA A 97 -0.76 5.99 -0.21
C ALA A 97 -0.40 6.84 -1.43
N ASP A 98 0.68 6.48 -2.11
CA ASP A 98 1.12 7.21 -3.29
C ASP A 98 0.29 6.88 -4.52
N THR A 99 -0.15 5.62 -4.63
CA THR A 99 -0.89 5.13 -5.80
C THR A 99 -1.92 4.09 -5.35
N ILE A 100 -3.10 4.13 -5.96
CA ILE A 100 -4.16 3.14 -5.79
C ILE A 100 -4.33 2.38 -7.11
N ARG A 101 -4.39 1.06 -7.03
CA ARG A 101 -4.52 0.20 -8.21
C ARG A 101 -5.73 -0.72 -8.14
#